data_d6df50fed1cba3d0862504e3ff34c670
#
_entry.id   d6df50fed1cba3d0862504e3ff34c670
#
_cell.length_a   1.000
_cell.length_b   1.000
_cell.length_c   1.000
_cell.angle_alpha   90.00
_cell.angle_beta   90.00
_cell.angle_gamma   90.00
#
_symmetry.space_group_name_H-M   'P 1'
#
loop_
_entity.id
_entity.type
_entity.pdbx_description
1 polymer ?
#
loop_
_entity_poly.entity_id
_entity_poly.type
_entity_poly.pdbx_seq_one_letter_code
_entity_poly.pdbx_strand_id
1 'polypeptide(L)'
;EICQLAAAEYVNGRLERTMNVYIRPTCEMNPWAEQVHGISMDYLDEHGIDPVDALRQFFDFLGSDVLLVAHNNRFDLKMLQQECAKFDCAFEPEGVEMCDTLALARYFRPDLKSHALGNLLGPLGVDGVNSHDALDDVMACAGVFFKLLARHSKFASTANFFRGVTPRDGVV
;
A
#
# COMPACT_ATOMS: atom_id res chain seq x y z
N GLU A 1 13.86 8.70 0.01
CA GLU A 1 12.76 9.31 0.76
C GLU A 1 11.43 9.05 0.08
N ILE A 2 10.36 9.09 0.86
CA ILE A 2 8.99 9.03 0.35
C ILE A 2 8.61 10.43 -0.15
N CYS A 3 8.05 10.52 -1.36
CA CYS A 3 7.55 11.78 -1.93
C CYS A 3 6.02 11.85 -1.99
N GLN A 4 5.33 10.75 -1.82
CA GLN A 4 3.86 10.68 -1.77
C GLN A 4 3.44 9.55 -0.82
N LEU A 5 2.47 9.83 0.05
CA LEU A 5 1.78 8.85 0.91
C LEU A 5 0.29 8.86 0.60
N ALA A 6 -0.25 7.70 0.29
CA ALA A 6 -1.67 7.52 0.07
C ALA A 6 -2.21 6.32 0.84
N ALA A 7 -3.46 6.44 1.27
CA ALA A 7 -4.20 5.37 1.91
C ALA A 7 -5.70 5.48 1.62
N ALA A 8 -6.41 4.37 1.69
CA ALA A 8 -7.86 4.31 1.57
C ALA A 8 -8.42 3.43 2.69
N GLU A 9 -9.42 3.91 3.39
CA GLU A 9 -10.11 3.16 4.42
C GLU A 9 -11.38 2.55 3.85
N TYR A 10 -11.54 1.26 4.08
CA TYR A 10 -12.75 0.52 3.72
C TYR A 10 -13.40 -0.08 4.96
N VAL A 11 -14.67 0.16 5.14
CA VAL A 11 -15.50 -0.44 6.20
C VAL A 11 -16.56 -1.31 5.55
N ASN A 12 -16.59 -2.59 5.89
CA ASN A 12 -17.51 -3.57 5.30
C ASN A 12 -17.46 -3.60 3.74
N GLY A 13 -16.28 -3.40 3.17
CA GLY A 13 -16.06 -3.39 1.72
C GLY A 13 -16.48 -2.12 1.01
N ARG A 14 -16.83 -1.06 1.73
CA ARG A 14 -17.16 0.26 1.18
C ARG A 14 -16.05 1.24 1.49
N LEU A 15 -15.68 2.02 0.49
CA LEU A 15 -14.74 3.13 0.66
C LEU A 15 -15.37 4.21 1.55
N GLU A 16 -14.72 4.54 2.66
CA GLU A 16 -15.18 5.58 3.60
C GLU A 16 -14.39 6.88 3.43
N ARG A 17 -13.07 6.78 3.33
CA ARG A 17 -12.22 7.95 3.17
C ARG A 17 -10.90 7.59 2.50
N THR A 18 -10.24 8.60 1.96
CA THR A 18 -8.91 8.50 1.37
C THR A 18 -8.00 9.56 1.95
N MET A 19 -6.72 9.25 1.95
CA MET A 19 -5.63 10.18 2.22
C MET A 19 -4.68 10.16 1.02
N ASN A 20 -4.25 11.34 0.59
CA ASN A 20 -3.21 11.49 -0.42
C ASN A 20 -2.43 12.76 -0.12
N VAL A 21 -1.18 12.64 0.27
CA VAL A 21 -0.32 13.77 0.60
C VAL A 21 1.01 13.66 -0.13
N TYR A 22 1.47 14.79 -0.64
CA TYR A 22 2.80 14.95 -1.20
C TYR A 22 3.74 15.42 -0.10
N ILE A 23 4.97 14.92 -0.14
CA ILE A 23 5.99 15.18 0.89
C ILE A 23 7.15 15.89 0.22
N ARG A 24 7.55 17.02 0.81
CA ARG A 24 8.75 17.73 0.36
C ARG A 24 9.98 16.98 0.85
N PRO A 25 10.78 16.39 -0.06
CA PRO A 25 11.97 15.65 0.35
C PRO A 25 13.03 16.59 0.91
N THR A 26 13.86 16.06 1.80
CA THR A 26 14.99 16.80 2.38
C THR A 26 16.32 16.53 1.63
N CYS A 27 16.26 15.78 0.54
CA CYS A 27 17.39 15.47 -0.33
C CYS A 27 16.98 15.58 -1.79
N GLU A 28 17.96 15.66 -2.67
CA GLU A 28 17.74 15.63 -4.12
C GLU A 28 17.05 14.33 -4.54
N MET A 29 16.07 14.46 -5.43
CA MET A 29 15.37 13.30 -5.98
C MET A 29 16.25 12.57 -6.98
N ASN A 30 16.19 11.25 -6.95
CA ASN A 30 16.81 10.43 -7.99
C ASN A 30 16.04 10.63 -9.31
N PRO A 31 16.71 11.04 -10.41
CA PRO A 31 16.05 11.28 -11.70
C PRO A 31 15.29 10.06 -12.25
N TRP A 32 15.74 8.85 -11.91
CA TRP A 32 15.03 7.64 -12.29
C TRP A 32 13.72 7.49 -11.55
N ALA A 33 13.66 7.86 -10.27
CA ALA A 33 12.43 7.84 -9.49
C ALA A 33 11.41 8.82 -10.07
N GLU A 34 11.82 10.04 -10.39
CA GLU A 34 10.99 11.04 -11.04
C GLU A 34 10.41 10.55 -12.37
N GLN A 35 11.21 9.85 -13.19
CA GLN A 35 10.72 9.23 -14.43
C GLN A 35 9.65 8.16 -14.20
N VAL A 36 9.70 7.45 -13.07
CA VAL A 36 8.75 6.37 -12.75
C VAL A 36 7.42 6.92 -12.26
N HIS A 37 7.43 7.86 -11.30
CA HIS A 37 6.19 8.37 -10.67
C HIS A 37 5.73 9.72 -11.25
N GLY A 38 6.56 10.41 -12.05
CA GLY A 38 6.19 11.64 -12.72
C GLY A 38 6.08 12.89 -11.83
N ILE A 39 6.48 12.81 -10.57
CA ILE A 39 6.39 13.91 -9.60
C ILE A 39 7.72 14.64 -9.59
N SER A 40 7.74 15.91 -10.01
CA SER A 40 8.96 16.73 -10.03
C SER A 40 9.28 17.36 -8.68
N MET A 41 10.56 17.74 -8.48
CA MET A 41 10.95 18.50 -7.29
C MET A 41 10.21 19.83 -7.18
N ASP A 42 10.04 20.56 -8.30
CA ASP A 42 9.29 21.83 -8.33
C ASP A 42 7.85 21.64 -7.83
N TYR A 43 7.21 20.52 -8.22
CA TYR A 43 5.87 20.18 -7.75
C TYR A 43 5.86 19.91 -6.25
N LEU A 44 6.85 19.18 -5.74
CA LEU A 44 6.95 18.86 -4.31
C LEU A 44 7.32 20.08 -3.46
N ASP A 45 8.08 21.02 -4.01
CA ASP A 45 8.38 22.30 -3.35
C ASP A 45 7.14 23.16 -3.16
N GLU A 46 6.24 23.15 -4.16
CA GLU A 46 4.98 23.92 -4.14
C GLU A 46 3.88 23.24 -3.32
N HIS A 47 3.72 21.91 -3.43
CA HIS A 47 2.55 21.17 -2.92
C HIS A 47 2.89 20.21 -1.77
N GLY A 48 4.18 19.91 -1.58
CA GLY A 48 4.62 18.97 -0.55
C GLY A 48 4.61 19.57 0.85
N ILE A 49 4.16 18.79 1.82
CA ILE A 49 4.21 19.15 3.24
C ILE A 49 5.49 18.62 3.88
N ASP A 50 5.74 19.04 5.13
CA ASP A 50 6.85 18.55 5.94
C ASP A 50 6.76 17.02 6.15
N PRO A 51 7.86 16.26 6.08
CA PRO A 51 7.86 14.82 6.27
C PRO A 51 7.27 14.35 7.61
N VAL A 52 7.57 15.06 8.71
CA VAL A 52 7.03 14.73 10.05
C VAL A 52 5.53 14.91 10.08
N ASP A 53 5.03 15.99 9.50
CA ASP A 53 3.59 16.25 9.42
C ASP A 53 2.87 15.23 8.53
N ALA A 54 3.50 14.80 7.44
CA ALA A 54 2.97 13.76 6.57
C ALA A 54 2.87 12.41 7.28
N LEU A 55 3.93 12.00 7.99
CA LEU A 55 3.95 10.76 8.78
C LEU A 55 2.90 10.81 9.89
N ARG A 56 2.77 11.94 10.59
CA ARG A 56 1.74 12.12 11.62
C ARG A 56 0.33 11.97 11.03
N GLN A 57 0.05 12.66 9.92
CA GLN A 57 -1.25 12.54 9.24
C GLN A 57 -1.53 11.10 8.82
N PHE A 58 -0.52 10.37 8.34
CA PHE A 58 -0.67 8.97 7.94
C PHE A 58 -1.00 8.08 9.14
N PHE A 59 -0.34 8.24 10.28
CA PHE A 59 -0.62 7.44 11.48
C PHE A 59 -1.98 7.80 12.10
N ASP A 60 -2.34 9.08 12.10
CA ASP A 60 -3.67 9.52 12.52
C ASP A 60 -4.78 8.96 11.61
N PHE A 61 -4.49 8.85 10.30
CA PHE A 61 -5.42 8.23 9.35
C PHE A 61 -5.54 6.72 9.58
N LEU A 62 -4.44 6.02 9.85
CA LEU A 62 -4.46 4.57 10.10
C LEU A 62 -5.29 4.23 11.32
N GLY A 63 -5.14 4.96 12.42
CA GLY A 63 -5.77 4.61 13.70
C GLY A 63 -5.24 3.30 14.28
N SER A 64 -6.10 2.58 14.99
CA SER A 64 -5.81 1.30 15.64
C SER A 64 -6.79 0.20 15.17
N ASP A 65 -6.43 -1.07 15.43
CA ASP A 65 -7.28 -2.24 15.15
C ASP A 65 -7.69 -2.36 13.68
N VAL A 66 -6.75 -2.10 12.78
CA VAL A 66 -6.96 -2.15 11.33
C VAL A 66 -6.17 -3.29 10.68
N LEU A 67 -6.68 -3.74 9.54
CA LEU A 67 -5.93 -4.57 8.61
C LEU A 67 -5.28 -3.67 7.56
N LEU A 68 -3.96 -3.53 7.60
CA LEU A 68 -3.20 -2.82 6.58
C LEU A 68 -2.94 -3.74 5.39
N VAL A 69 -3.48 -3.35 4.24
CA VAL A 69 -3.35 -4.10 2.98
C VAL A 69 -2.45 -3.35 2.02
N ALA A 70 -1.43 -3.99 1.49
CA ALA A 70 -0.56 -3.41 0.48
C ALA A 70 -0.14 -4.47 -0.55
N HIS A 71 0.45 -4.02 -1.67
CA HIS A 71 0.96 -4.91 -2.70
C HIS A 71 2.49 -4.97 -2.65
N ASN A 72 3.06 -6.10 -2.18
CA ASN A 72 4.48 -6.21 -1.83
C ASN A 72 4.83 -5.33 -0.61
N ASN A 73 4.07 -5.51 0.45
CA ASN A 73 4.07 -4.68 1.67
C ASN A 73 5.45 -4.52 2.33
N ARG A 74 6.39 -5.43 2.08
CA ARG A 74 7.78 -5.31 2.56
C ARG A 74 8.48 -4.05 2.08
N PHE A 75 8.17 -3.63 0.85
CA PHE A 75 8.75 -2.41 0.29
C PHE A 75 8.22 -1.19 1.04
N ASP A 76 6.90 -1.10 1.18
CA ASP A 76 6.24 0.04 1.85
C ASP A 76 6.66 0.14 3.31
N LEU A 77 6.68 -1.00 4.02
CA LEU A 77 7.13 -1.07 5.41
C LEU A 77 8.57 -0.63 5.59
N LYS A 78 9.46 -1.08 4.71
CA LYS A 78 10.87 -0.68 4.75
C LYS A 78 11.02 0.82 4.54
N MET A 79 10.28 1.38 3.59
CA MET A 79 10.31 2.83 3.34
C MET A 79 9.79 3.60 4.54
N LEU A 80 8.64 3.22 5.10
CA LEU A 80 8.08 3.85 6.31
C LEU A 80 9.04 3.77 7.51
N GLN A 81 9.63 2.60 7.76
CA GLN A 81 10.60 2.43 8.84
C GLN A 81 11.84 3.32 8.66
N GLN A 82 12.33 3.45 7.43
CA GLN A 82 13.47 4.32 7.14
C GLN A 82 13.12 5.80 7.35
N GLU A 83 11.95 6.24 6.91
CA GLU A 83 11.49 7.62 7.13
C GLU A 83 11.27 7.90 8.62
N CYS A 84 10.61 6.98 9.34
CA CYS A 84 10.40 7.12 10.77
C CYS A 84 11.72 7.20 11.54
N ALA A 85 12.69 6.35 11.20
CA ALA A 85 14.01 6.40 11.82
C ALA A 85 14.77 7.71 11.50
N LYS A 86 14.61 8.24 10.27
CA LYS A 86 15.24 9.49 9.86
C LYS A 86 14.69 10.71 10.59
N PHE A 87 13.40 10.75 10.80
CA PHE A 87 12.68 11.89 11.38
C PHE A 87 12.31 11.69 12.85
N ASP A 88 12.90 10.69 13.52
CA ASP A 88 12.65 10.35 14.94
C ASP A 88 11.15 10.21 15.25
N CYS A 89 10.40 9.62 14.32
CA CYS A 89 8.99 9.31 14.49
C CYS A 89 8.85 7.84 14.90
N ALA A 90 8.17 7.55 16.01
CA ALA A 90 7.87 6.19 16.38
C ALA A 90 6.80 5.61 15.44
N PHE A 91 7.11 4.48 14.79
CA PHE A 91 6.13 3.66 14.09
C PHE A 91 5.90 2.41 14.94
N GLU A 92 4.93 2.47 15.81
CA GLU A 92 4.50 1.37 16.67
C GLU A 92 3.02 1.07 16.37
N PRO A 93 2.74 0.30 15.31
CA PRO A 93 1.36 -0.02 14.96
C PRO A 93 0.80 -1.09 15.90
N GLU A 94 0.36 -0.68 17.08
CA GLU A 94 -0.37 -1.57 17.99
C GLU A 94 -1.68 -2.03 17.32
N GLY A 95 -1.92 -3.35 17.31
CA GLY A 95 -3.15 -3.92 16.76
C GLY A 95 -3.27 -3.84 15.23
N VAL A 96 -2.21 -3.48 14.50
CA VAL A 96 -2.22 -3.49 13.04
C VAL A 96 -1.84 -4.86 12.51
N GLU A 97 -2.82 -5.55 11.92
CA GLU A 97 -2.56 -6.76 11.13
C GLU A 97 -2.19 -6.37 9.70
N MET A 98 -1.36 -7.19 9.03
CA MET A 98 -0.87 -6.89 7.69
C MET A 98 -1.23 -7.96 6.69
N CYS A 99 -1.60 -7.53 5.48
CA CYS A 99 -1.91 -8.41 4.37
C CYS A 99 -1.17 -7.97 3.09
N ASP A 100 -0.45 -8.91 2.47
CA ASP A 100 0.22 -8.69 1.19
C ASP A 100 -0.59 -9.26 0.03
N THR A 101 -1.16 -8.41 -0.81
CA THR A 101 -1.92 -8.83 -1.99
C THR A 101 -1.07 -9.51 -3.04
N LEU A 102 0.25 -9.28 -3.09
CA LEU A 102 1.17 -10.04 -3.94
C LEU A 102 1.25 -11.50 -3.51
N ALA A 103 1.40 -11.74 -2.19
CA ALA A 103 1.42 -13.08 -1.63
C ALA A 103 0.08 -13.80 -1.87
N LEU A 104 -1.04 -13.10 -1.65
CA LEU A 104 -2.38 -13.64 -1.92
C LEU A 104 -2.57 -13.99 -3.40
N ALA A 105 -2.18 -13.10 -4.30
CA ALA A 105 -2.31 -13.32 -5.73
C ALA A 105 -1.48 -14.54 -6.18
N ARG A 106 -0.27 -14.69 -5.69
CA ARG A 106 0.57 -15.87 -5.95
C ARG A 106 -0.07 -17.17 -5.46
N TYR A 107 -0.72 -17.11 -4.31
CA TYR A 107 -1.39 -18.28 -3.71
C TYR A 107 -2.67 -18.66 -4.46
N PHE A 108 -3.53 -17.69 -4.77
CA PHE A 108 -4.84 -17.93 -5.36
C PHE A 108 -4.84 -17.98 -6.90
N ARG A 109 -3.84 -17.40 -7.54
CA ARG A 109 -3.71 -17.33 -8.99
C ARG A 109 -2.31 -17.75 -9.46
N PRO A 110 -1.86 -18.96 -9.09
CA PRO A 110 -0.56 -19.47 -9.53
C PRO A 110 -0.48 -19.68 -11.04
N ASP A 111 -1.62 -19.63 -11.73
CA ASP A 111 -1.76 -19.71 -13.19
C ASP A 111 -1.27 -18.47 -13.94
N LEU A 112 -1.16 -17.32 -13.26
CA LEU A 112 -0.72 -16.09 -13.87
C LEU A 112 0.81 -16.01 -14.01
N LYS A 113 1.27 -15.51 -15.16
CA LYS A 113 2.70 -15.35 -15.45
C LYS A 113 3.35 -14.21 -14.67
N SER A 114 2.57 -13.22 -14.28
CA SER A 114 3.02 -12.05 -13.53
C SER A 114 1.98 -11.68 -12.47
N HIS A 115 2.49 -11.31 -11.30
CA HIS A 115 1.68 -10.87 -10.16
C HIS A 115 1.98 -9.40 -9.79
N ALA A 116 2.64 -8.63 -10.66
CA ALA A 116 2.72 -7.18 -10.49
C ALA A 116 1.32 -6.57 -10.50
N LEU A 117 1.08 -5.53 -9.71
CA LEU A 117 -0.25 -4.94 -9.46
C LEU A 117 -1.00 -4.66 -10.77
N GLY A 118 -0.39 -3.94 -11.70
CA GLY A 118 -1.01 -3.62 -12.99
C GLY A 118 -1.37 -4.86 -13.83
N ASN A 119 -0.60 -5.95 -13.72
CA ASN A 119 -0.85 -7.19 -14.45
C ASN A 119 -1.96 -8.05 -13.82
N LEU A 120 -2.40 -7.74 -12.61
CA LEU A 120 -3.51 -8.42 -11.93
C LEU A 120 -4.88 -7.82 -12.28
N LEU A 121 -4.94 -6.55 -12.67
CA LEU A 121 -6.20 -5.83 -12.87
C LEU A 121 -7.10 -6.51 -13.91
N GLY A 122 -6.60 -6.70 -15.12
CA GLY A 122 -7.35 -7.36 -16.19
C GLY A 122 -7.83 -8.78 -15.84
N PRO A 123 -6.92 -9.71 -15.46
CA PRO A 123 -7.28 -11.09 -15.10
C PRO A 123 -8.25 -11.23 -13.93
N LEU A 124 -8.29 -10.25 -13.02
CA LEU A 124 -9.22 -10.24 -11.89
C LEU A 124 -10.50 -9.45 -12.16
N GLY A 125 -10.57 -8.71 -13.27
CA GLY A 125 -11.68 -7.81 -13.58
C GLY A 125 -11.78 -6.68 -12.56
N VAL A 126 -10.64 -6.05 -12.27
CA VAL A 126 -10.53 -4.85 -11.43
C VAL A 126 -10.50 -3.66 -12.35
N ASP A 127 -11.42 -2.73 -12.16
CA ASP A 127 -11.39 -1.43 -12.81
C ASP A 127 -10.36 -0.55 -12.08
N GLY A 128 -9.43 0.04 -12.82
CA GLY A 128 -8.39 0.87 -12.23
C GLY A 128 -7.15 0.93 -13.12
N VAL A 129 -6.23 1.74 -12.71
CA VAL A 129 -4.92 1.91 -13.34
C VAL A 129 -3.82 1.71 -12.31
N ASN A 130 -2.67 1.26 -12.77
CA ASN A 130 -1.44 1.30 -12.01
C ASN A 130 -0.56 2.34 -12.71
N SER A 131 -0.73 3.59 -12.28
CA SER A 131 -0.14 4.78 -12.91
C SER A 131 1.17 5.21 -12.24
N HIS A 132 1.55 4.54 -11.16
CA HIS A 132 2.59 4.96 -10.21
C HIS A 132 2.25 6.26 -9.45
N ASP A 133 1.00 6.71 -9.51
CA ASP A 133 0.42 7.59 -8.50
C ASP A 133 0.01 6.75 -7.30
N ALA A 134 0.40 7.18 -6.09
CA ALA A 134 0.19 6.34 -4.91
C ALA A 134 -1.30 6.08 -4.61
N LEU A 135 -2.19 7.04 -4.87
CA LEU A 135 -3.63 6.85 -4.63
C LEU A 135 -4.25 5.88 -5.65
N ASP A 136 -3.88 5.98 -6.93
CA ASP A 136 -4.34 5.04 -7.96
C ASP A 136 -3.91 3.61 -7.62
N ASP A 137 -2.66 3.44 -7.18
CA ASP A 137 -2.12 2.14 -6.79
C ASP A 137 -2.80 1.59 -5.54
N VAL A 138 -3.15 2.42 -4.56
CA VAL A 138 -3.96 2.05 -3.39
C VAL A 138 -5.34 1.55 -3.81
N MET A 139 -6.02 2.26 -4.70
CA MET A 139 -7.35 1.87 -5.20
C MET A 139 -7.29 0.57 -5.99
N ALA A 140 -6.27 0.41 -6.84
CA ALA A 140 -6.02 -0.83 -7.58
C ALA A 140 -5.74 -2.01 -6.64
N CYS A 141 -4.91 -1.81 -5.62
CA CYS A 141 -4.59 -2.80 -4.59
C CYS A 141 -5.84 -3.25 -3.83
N ALA A 142 -6.69 -2.31 -3.41
CA ALA A 142 -7.97 -2.61 -2.75
C ALA A 142 -8.89 -3.44 -3.67
N GLY A 143 -9.00 -3.05 -4.94
CA GLY A 143 -9.76 -3.81 -5.93
C GLY A 143 -9.27 -5.26 -6.08
N VAL A 144 -7.94 -5.45 -6.19
CA VAL A 144 -7.33 -6.78 -6.24
C VAL A 144 -7.63 -7.58 -4.98
N PHE A 145 -7.48 -6.98 -3.80
CA PHE A 145 -7.76 -7.60 -2.50
C PHE A 145 -9.22 -8.12 -2.45
N PHE A 146 -10.19 -7.27 -2.72
CA PHE A 146 -11.61 -7.67 -2.66
C PHE A 146 -11.98 -8.71 -3.72
N LYS A 147 -11.40 -8.66 -4.93
CA LYS A 147 -11.64 -9.69 -5.95
C LYS A 147 -11.06 -11.04 -5.58
N LEU A 148 -9.88 -11.08 -4.95
CA LEU A 148 -9.31 -12.32 -4.44
C LEU A 148 -10.16 -12.89 -3.30
N LEU A 149 -10.63 -12.07 -2.36
CA LEU A 149 -11.52 -12.50 -1.28
C LEU A 149 -12.84 -13.05 -1.81
N ALA A 150 -13.51 -12.34 -2.72
CA ALA A 150 -14.80 -12.74 -3.26
C ALA A 150 -14.76 -14.09 -3.98
N ARG A 151 -13.64 -14.42 -4.64
CA ARG A 151 -13.47 -15.71 -5.33
C ARG A 151 -13.20 -16.86 -4.38
N HIS A 152 -12.82 -16.59 -3.15
CA HIS A 152 -12.40 -17.59 -2.17
C HIS A 152 -13.25 -17.52 -0.89
N SER A 153 -14.57 -17.64 -1.05
CA SER A 153 -15.59 -17.48 0.01
C SER A 153 -15.41 -18.36 1.26
N LYS A 154 -14.62 -19.45 1.19
CA LYS A 154 -14.25 -20.23 2.39
C LYS A 154 -13.38 -19.42 3.38
N PHE A 155 -12.84 -18.30 2.96
CA PHE A 155 -12.08 -17.36 3.79
C PHE A 155 -12.89 -16.10 4.13
N ALA A 156 -14.22 -16.19 4.05
CA ALA A 156 -15.15 -15.07 4.21
C ALA A 156 -15.14 -14.43 5.61
N SER A 157 -14.54 -15.08 6.62
CA SER A 157 -14.16 -14.38 7.86
C SER A 157 -12.69 -13.99 7.78
N THR A 158 -12.41 -12.72 8.00
CA THR A 158 -11.06 -12.13 7.97
C THR A 158 -10.09 -12.93 8.86
N ALA A 159 -10.52 -13.33 10.05
CA ALA A 159 -9.73 -14.10 10.99
C ALA A 159 -9.31 -15.50 10.47
N ASN A 160 -10.17 -16.16 9.68
CA ASN A 160 -9.85 -17.45 9.08
C ASN A 160 -8.94 -17.32 7.87
N PHE A 161 -9.05 -16.22 7.14
CA PHE A 161 -8.24 -15.91 5.97
C PHE A 161 -6.76 -15.77 6.36
N PHE A 162 -6.46 -14.98 7.39
CA PHE A 162 -5.07 -14.75 7.84
C PHE A 162 -4.44 -15.95 8.53
N ARG A 163 -5.21 -16.81 9.18
CA ARG A 163 -4.69 -18.07 9.75
C ARG A 163 -4.35 -19.11 8.68
N GLY A 164 -4.94 -19.01 7.48
CA GLY A 164 -4.72 -19.94 6.37
C GLY A 164 -3.59 -19.55 5.43
N VAL A 165 -3.15 -18.30 5.46
CA VAL A 165 -2.08 -17.75 4.61
C VAL A 165 -0.84 -17.50 5.47
N THR A 166 -0.26 -18.56 6.01
CA THR A 166 1.11 -18.49 6.53
C THR A 166 2.06 -18.42 5.33
N PRO A 167 3.01 -17.48 5.28
CA PRO A 167 4.10 -17.54 4.33
C PRO A 167 4.80 -18.89 4.50
N ARG A 168 4.93 -19.66 3.44
CA ARG A 168 5.80 -20.83 3.48
C ARG A 168 7.20 -20.33 3.79
N ASP A 169 7.82 -20.99 4.77
CA ASP A 169 9.18 -20.73 5.22
C ASP A 169 10.12 -20.42 4.06
N GLY A 170 10.78 -19.25 4.10
CA GLY A 170 11.90 -18.91 3.25
C GLY A 170 11.73 -17.76 2.28
N VAL A 171 10.60 -17.03 2.26
CA VAL A 171 10.50 -15.77 1.53
C VAL A 171 10.27 -14.65 2.53
N VAL A 172 11.32 -14.32 3.22
CA VAL A 172 11.47 -13.05 3.93
C VAL A 172 12.17 -12.07 3.01
#